data_d1a494383f433744698e0bc9693f6b35
#
_entry.id   d1a494383f433744698e0bc9693f6b35
#
_cell.length_a   1.000
_cell.length_b   1.000
_cell.length_c   1.000
_cell.angle_alpha   90.00
_cell.angle_beta   90.00
_cell.angle_gamma   90.00
#
_symmetry.space_group_name_H-M   'P 1'
#
loop_
_entity.id
_entity.type
_entity.pdbx_description
1 polymer ?
#
loop_
_entity_poly.entity_id
_entity_poly.type
_entity_poly.pdbx_seq_one_letter_code
_entity_poly.pdbx_strand_id
1 'polypeptide(L)'
;MQVDKLEYDGNLSIAIGLNVASKVWKNTKITWSDLVQKLATPVVTAETYKRFMNATKEEQSKIKDVGGFVGGFLTNGKREKTNVLYRQLITLDIDFSHENFWWDFQMLFDCAAVIHSTHKSCPEKPRHRLIIPLDREVSQEEYQAIARKAAGDLNID
;
A
#
# COMPACT_ATOMS: atom_id res chain seq x y z
N MET A 1 8.63 -14.43 -7.98
CA MET A 1 9.33 -14.67 -6.70
C MET A 1 8.34 -15.36 -5.76
N GLN A 2 8.72 -16.51 -5.20
CA GLN A 2 7.89 -17.17 -4.19
C GLN A 2 8.29 -16.60 -2.84
N VAL A 3 7.32 -16.23 -2.02
CA VAL A 3 7.54 -15.74 -0.65
C VAL A 3 7.37 -16.94 0.29
N ASP A 4 8.40 -17.26 1.06
CA ASP A 4 8.30 -18.28 2.11
C ASP A 4 7.32 -17.85 3.20
N LYS A 5 6.86 -18.79 4.01
CA LYS A 5 5.98 -18.46 5.14
C LYS A 5 6.70 -17.50 6.08
N LEU A 6 6.10 -16.35 6.30
CA LEU A 6 6.65 -15.32 7.16
C LEU A 6 6.42 -15.68 8.64
N GLU A 7 7.30 -15.23 9.53
CA GLU A 7 7.17 -15.43 10.97
C GLU A 7 5.85 -14.85 11.49
N TYR A 8 5.53 -13.63 11.11
CA TYR A 8 4.19 -13.07 11.30
C TYR A 8 3.31 -13.42 10.10
N ASP A 9 2.20 -14.08 10.34
CA ASP A 9 1.22 -14.43 9.31
C ASP A 9 -0.23 -14.31 9.81
N GLY A 10 -0.55 -13.14 10.39
CA GLY A 10 -1.89 -12.84 10.88
C GLY A 10 -2.92 -12.68 9.76
N ASN A 11 -4.20 -12.91 10.10
CA ASN A 11 -5.31 -12.62 9.20
C ASN A 11 -5.62 -11.12 9.18
N LEU A 12 -5.80 -10.58 7.99
CA LEU A 12 -6.07 -9.18 7.72
C LEU A 12 -7.40 -9.02 6.99
N SER A 13 -8.10 -7.95 7.29
CA SER A 13 -9.26 -7.51 6.50
C SER A 13 -8.82 -6.45 5.50
N ILE A 14 -9.12 -6.67 4.23
CA ILE A 14 -8.89 -5.71 3.16
C ILE A 14 -10.14 -5.58 2.29
N ALA A 15 -10.31 -4.44 1.63
CA ALA A 15 -11.33 -4.26 0.60
C ALA A 15 -10.65 -4.10 -0.76
N ILE A 16 -11.02 -4.93 -1.74
CA ILE A 16 -10.41 -4.98 -3.07
C ILE A 16 -11.35 -4.35 -4.10
N GLY A 17 -10.79 -3.48 -4.95
CA GLY A 17 -11.47 -2.90 -6.10
C GLY A 17 -10.71 -3.13 -7.40
N LEU A 18 -11.43 -3.31 -8.51
CA LEU A 18 -10.83 -3.55 -9.83
C LEU A 18 -10.23 -2.28 -10.44
N ASN A 19 -10.72 -1.12 -10.05
CA ASN A 19 -10.22 0.20 -10.45
C ASN A 19 -10.75 1.27 -9.48
N VAL A 20 -10.29 2.50 -9.62
CA VAL A 20 -10.72 3.64 -8.78
C VAL A 20 -12.22 3.93 -8.92
N ALA A 21 -12.77 3.73 -10.12
CA ALA A 21 -14.19 3.97 -10.42
C ALA A 21 -15.10 2.81 -9.99
N SER A 22 -14.57 1.73 -9.41
CA SER A 22 -15.38 0.60 -8.93
C SER A 22 -16.45 1.07 -7.95
N LYS A 23 -17.72 0.82 -8.30
CA LYS A 23 -18.87 1.19 -7.46
C LYS A 23 -18.92 0.37 -6.17
N VAL A 24 -18.38 -0.85 -6.21
CA VAL A 24 -18.36 -1.77 -5.09
C VAL A 24 -16.94 -2.31 -4.91
N TRP A 25 -16.41 -2.17 -3.71
CA TRP A 25 -15.17 -2.76 -3.23
C TRP A 25 -15.51 -3.95 -2.36
N LYS A 26 -14.93 -5.09 -2.67
CA LYS A 26 -15.23 -6.35 -1.97
C LYS A 26 -14.36 -6.50 -0.74
N ASN A 27 -14.98 -6.52 0.44
CA ASN A 27 -14.30 -6.90 1.68
C ASN A 27 -13.90 -8.37 1.63
N THR A 28 -12.68 -8.68 2.00
CA THR A 28 -12.15 -10.04 2.06
C THR A 28 -11.14 -10.17 3.21
N LYS A 29 -10.95 -11.40 3.67
CA LYS A 29 -9.86 -11.74 4.58
C LYS A 29 -8.71 -12.35 3.79
N ILE A 30 -7.49 -12.03 4.17
CA ILE A 30 -6.25 -12.50 3.55
C ILE A 30 -5.20 -12.67 4.63
N THR A 31 -4.30 -13.65 4.49
CA THR A 31 -3.14 -13.73 5.37
C THR A 31 -2.10 -12.68 4.98
N TRP A 32 -1.23 -12.33 5.90
CA TRP A 32 -0.12 -11.43 5.59
C TRP A 32 0.78 -12.00 4.48
N SER A 33 1.11 -13.29 4.54
CA SER A 33 1.91 -13.96 3.51
C SER A 33 1.27 -13.89 2.13
N ASP A 34 -0.05 -14.12 2.02
CA ASP A 34 -0.76 -14.02 0.74
C ASP A 34 -0.79 -12.59 0.20
N LEU A 35 -0.92 -11.59 1.08
CA LEU A 35 -0.84 -10.19 0.67
C LEU A 35 0.55 -9.85 0.15
N VAL A 36 1.61 -10.23 0.87
CA VAL A 36 2.99 -10.02 0.45
C VAL A 36 3.27 -10.72 -0.88
N GLN A 37 2.80 -11.97 -1.07
CA GLN A 37 2.93 -12.69 -2.34
C GLN A 37 2.25 -11.95 -3.51
N LYS A 38 1.07 -11.38 -3.28
CA LYS A 38 0.39 -10.54 -4.29
C LYS A 38 1.18 -9.29 -4.63
N LEU A 39 1.75 -8.62 -3.63
CA LEU A 39 2.58 -7.42 -3.82
C LEU A 39 3.92 -7.72 -4.50
N ALA A 40 4.46 -8.93 -4.29
CA ALA A 40 5.66 -9.41 -4.97
C ALA A 40 5.45 -9.73 -6.46
N THR A 41 4.19 -9.75 -6.92
CA THR A 41 3.83 -9.98 -8.32
C THR A 41 3.40 -8.65 -8.96
N PRO A 42 4.31 -7.94 -9.67
CA PRO A 42 3.98 -6.63 -10.22
C PRO A 42 2.97 -6.74 -11.37
N VAL A 43 2.06 -5.79 -11.42
CA VAL A 43 1.20 -5.60 -12.59
C VAL A 43 1.96 -4.73 -13.59
N VAL A 44 2.30 -5.30 -14.73
CA VAL A 44 3.02 -4.61 -15.80
C VAL A 44 2.00 -4.04 -16.79
N THR A 45 2.09 -2.73 -17.06
CA THR A 45 1.29 -2.07 -18.09
C THR A 45 1.99 -2.15 -19.46
N ALA A 46 1.26 -1.96 -20.54
CA ALA A 46 1.81 -2.07 -21.91
C ALA A 46 2.71 -0.89 -22.30
N GLU A 47 2.62 0.23 -21.59
CA GLU A 47 3.34 1.44 -21.90
C GLU A 47 4.78 1.39 -21.38
N THR A 48 5.72 1.94 -22.16
CA THR A 48 7.06 2.21 -21.65
C THR A 48 7.05 3.32 -20.62
N TYR A 49 8.00 3.33 -19.68
CA TYR A 49 8.15 4.39 -18.67
C TYR A 49 8.22 5.79 -19.31
N LYS A 50 8.98 5.95 -20.41
CA LYS A 50 9.08 7.21 -21.14
C LYS A 50 7.73 7.68 -21.69
N ARG A 51 6.94 6.78 -22.27
CA ARG A 51 5.59 7.10 -22.78
C ARG A 51 4.67 7.50 -21.63
N PHE A 52 4.69 6.74 -20.55
CA PHE A 52 3.90 7.06 -19.36
C PHE A 52 4.25 8.44 -18.77
N MET A 53 5.54 8.77 -18.64
CA MET A 53 5.97 10.07 -18.07
C MET A 53 5.61 11.26 -18.96
N ASN A 54 5.53 11.07 -20.29
CA ASN A 54 5.11 12.09 -21.26
C ASN A 54 3.58 12.20 -21.42
N ALA A 55 2.83 11.28 -20.87
CA ALA A 55 1.37 11.30 -20.91
C ALA A 55 0.80 12.38 -19.98
N THR A 56 -0.42 12.84 -20.28
CA THR A 56 -1.15 13.77 -19.40
C THR A 56 -1.43 13.13 -18.03
N LYS A 57 -1.71 13.95 -17.03
CA LYS A 57 -2.07 13.44 -15.68
C LYS A 57 -3.29 12.51 -15.71
N GLU A 58 -4.24 12.79 -16.59
CA GLU A 58 -5.44 11.98 -16.76
C GLU A 58 -5.10 10.61 -17.37
N GLU A 59 -4.30 10.58 -18.43
CA GLU A 59 -3.82 9.34 -19.06
C GLU A 59 -2.96 8.53 -18.09
N GLN A 60 -2.02 9.15 -17.37
CA GLN A 60 -1.25 8.50 -16.34
C GLN A 60 -2.14 7.87 -15.26
N SER A 61 -3.24 8.55 -14.88
CA SER A 61 -4.18 8.01 -13.89
C SER A 61 -4.92 6.79 -14.42
N LYS A 62 -5.31 6.79 -15.69
CA LYS A 62 -5.95 5.63 -16.34
C LYS A 62 -4.99 4.45 -16.50
N ILE A 63 -3.75 4.70 -16.92
CA ILE A 63 -2.72 3.65 -17.12
C ILE A 63 -2.42 2.92 -15.80
N LYS A 64 -2.24 3.64 -14.71
CA LYS A 64 -1.92 3.03 -13.40
C LYS A 64 -3.13 2.52 -12.61
N ASP A 65 -4.35 2.69 -13.15
CA ASP A 65 -5.58 2.23 -12.50
C ASP A 65 -5.85 0.74 -12.81
N VAL A 66 -4.99 -0.11 -12.28
CA VAL A 66 -5.02 -1.57 -12.44
C VAL A 66 -5.68 -2.28 -11.25
N GLY A 67 -6.46 -1.54 -10.47
CA GLY A 67 -7.05 -2.03 -9.24
C GLY A 67 -6.23 -1.71 -8.01
N GLY A 68 -6.71 -2.15 -6.86
CA GLY A 68 -6.04 -1.88 -5.59
C GLY A 68 -6.80 -2.42 -4.40
N PHE A 69 -6.29 -2.11 -3.22
CA PHE A 69 -6.94 -2.48 -1.97
C PHE A 69 -6.96 -1.31 -0.97
N VAL A 70 -7.88 -1.40 -0.04
CA VAL A 70 -7.93 -0.59 1.18
C VAL A 70 -7.57 -1.51 2.33
N GLY A 71 -6.60 -1.15 3.15
CA GLY A 71 -6.13 -1.94 4.30
C GLY A 71 -7.09 -1.89 5.48
N GLY A 72 -8.32 -2.38 5.30
CA GLY A 72 -9.37 -2.37 6.30
C GLY A 72 -10.71 -2.79 5.73
N PHE A 73 -11.78 -2.57 6.49
CA PHE A 73 -13.14 -2.92 6.14
C PHE A 73 -13.96 -1.71 5.74
N LEU A 74 -14.70 -1.82 4.64
CA LEU A 74 -15.60 -0.78 4.13
C LEU A 74 -17.06 -1.15 4.42
N THR A 75 -17.79 -0.26 5.09
CA THR A 75 -19.25 -0.35 5.15
C THR A 75 -19.82 -0.09 3.75
N ASN A 76 -20.86 -0.85 3.35
CA ASN A 76 -21.51 -0.72 2.06
C ASN A 76 -20.62 -0.89 0.81
N GLY A 77 -19.38 -1.37 0.96
CA GLY A 77 -18.46 -1.60 -0.15
C GLY A 77 -18.07 -0.34 -0.94
N LYS A 78 -18.27 0.87 -0.40
CA LYS A 78 -17.89 2.12 -1.05
C LYS A 78 -16.55 2.64 -0.51
N ARG A 79 -15.61 2.94 -1.40
CA ARG A 79 -14.32 3.53 -1.05
C ARG A 79 -14.45 5.03 -0.78
N GLU A 80 -15.04 5.36 0.34
CA GLU A 80 -15.19 6.73 0.83
C GLU A 80 -14.63 6.79 2.26
N LYS A 81 -14.11 7.95 2.66
CA LYS A 81 -13.50 8.12 3.99
C LYS A 81 -14.47 7.74 5.11
N THR A 82 -15.72 8.11 4.99
CA THR A 82 -16.79 7.87 5.97
C THR A 82 -17.22 6.41 6.07
N ASN A 83 -16.89 5.60 5.07
CA ASN A 83 -17.26 4.19 4.99
C ASN A 83 -16.18 3.24 5.50
N VAL A 84 -15.03 3.74 5.91
CA VAL A 84 -13.98 2.92 6.52
C VAL A 84 -14.35 2.64 7.96
N LEU A 85 -14.78 1.40 8.24
CA LEU A 85 -15.18 1.00 9.60
C LEU A 85 -13.96 0.85 10.51
N TYR A 86 -12.91 0.18 10.02
CA TYR A 86 -11.63 0.03 10.71
C TYR A 86 -10.48 -0.21 9.71
N ARG A 87 -9.26 -0.10 10.20
CA ARG A 87 -8.02 -0.39 9.47
C ARG A 87 -7.24 -1.51 10.16
N GLN A 88 -6.54 -2.32 9.37
CA GLN A 88 -5.56 -3.31 9.84
C GLN A 88 -4.22 -3.22 9.13
N LEU A 89 -4.04 -2.26 8.24
CA LEU A 89 -2.78 -1.99 7.55
C LEU A 89 -2.48 -0.51 7.60
N ILE A 90 -1.28 -0.14 7.99
CA ILE A 90 -0.71 1.18 7.70
C ILE A 90 -0.16 1.16 6.29
N THR A 91 -0.44 2.19 5.51
CA THR A 91 0.08 2.36 4.16
C THR A 91 0.64 3.77 4.04
N LEU A 92 1.94 3.89 3.80
CA LEU A 92 2.66 5.15 3.64
C LEU A 92 3.26 5.24 2.24
N ASP A 93 2.97 6.32 1.52
CA ASP A 93 3.61 6.63 0.25
C ASP A 93 4.89 7.45 0.50
N ILE A 94 6.01 7.01 -0.09
CA ILE A 94 7.32 7.62 0.07
C ILE A 94 7.73 8.18 -1.29
N ASP A 95 7.48 9.47 -1.48
CA ASP A 95 7.73 10.16 -2.76
C ASP A 95 9.21 10.54 -2.96
N PHE A 96 10.01 10.55 -1.88
CA PHE A 96 11.43 10.89 -1.88
C PHE A 96 12.20 9.85 -1.06
N SER A 97 12.22 8.61 -1.54
CA SER A 97 12.95 7.54 -0.87
C SER A 97 14.46 7.66 -1.15
N HIS A 98 15.27 7.34 -0.15
CA HIS A 98 16.71 7.19 -0.30
C HIS A 98 17.11 5.71 -0.24
N GLU A 99 18.34 5.38 -0.65
CA GLU A 99 18.80 4.00 -0.79
C GLU A 99 18.79 3.20 0.52
N ASN A 100 19.00 3.88 1.65
CA ASN A 100 19.05 3.25 2.98
C ASN A 100 17.69 3.24 3.69
N PHE A 101 16.60 3.71 3.06
CA PHE A 101 15.30 3.85 3.71
C PHE A 101 14.80 2.57 4.41
N TRP A 102 14.98 1.40 3.76
CA TRP A 102 14.59 0.13 4.35
C TRP A 102 15.40 -0.23 5.59
N TRP A 103 16.69 0.06 5.57
CA TRP A 103 17.58 -0.12 6.73
C TRP A 103 17.16 0.79 7.89
N ASP A 104 16.90 2.06 7.63
CA ASP A 104 16.46 3.01 8.65
C ASP A 104 15.11 2.59 9.26
N PHE A 105 14.19 2.09 8.42
CA PHE A 105 12.96 1.51 8.91
C PHE A 105 13.19 0.34 9.87
N GLN A 106 14.06 -0.62 9.50
CA GLN A 106 14.36 -1.78 10.33
C GLN A 106 15.08 -1.42 11.65
N MET A 107 15.84 -0.34 11.67
CA MET A 107 16.49 0.16 12.89
C MET A 107 15.49 0.82 13.86
N LEU A 108 14.39 1.37 13.35
CA LEU A 108 13.40 2.09 14.15
C LEU A 108 12.22 1.19 14.58
N PHE A 109 11.89 0.21 13.77
CA PHE A 109 10.69 -0.62 13.96
C PHE A 109 11.02 -2.11 13.89
N ASP A 110 10.75 -2.81 14.99
CA ASP A 110 10.81 -4.27 15.06
C ASP A 110 9.41 -4.85 14.78
N CYS A 111 9.01 -4.81 13.51
CA CYS A 111 7.70 -5.30 13.08
C CYS A 111 7.71 -5.82 11.65
N ALA A 112 6.71 -6.64 11.32
CA ALA A 112 6.49 -7.08 9.96
C ALA A 112 6.17 -5.90 9.06
N ALA A 113 6.75 -5.86 7.86
CA ALA A 113 6.46 -4.84 6.85
C ALA A 113 6.83 -5.34 5.46
N VAL A 114 6.30 -4.66 4.44
CA VAL A 114 6.72 -4.81 3.06
C VAL A 114 6.86 -3.44 2.41
N ILE A 115 7.89 -3.29 1.59
CA ILE A 115 8.09 -2.10 0.76
C ILE A 115 8.12 -2.52 -0.71
N HIS A 116 7.45 -1.76 -1.56
CA HIS A 116 7.51 -1.95 -3.01
C HIS A 116 7.59 -0.62 -3.74
N SER A 117 8.15 -0.63 -4.97
CA SER A 117 8.17 0.53 -5.83
C SER A 117 6.78 0.89 -6.33
N THR A 118 6.52 2.17 -6.54
CA THR A 118 5.29 2.66 -7.18
C THR A 118 5.51 2.87 -8.68
N HIS A 119 4.45 3.05 -9.43
CA HIS A 119 4.49 3.15 -10.90
C HIS A 119 5.40 4.28 -11.44
N LYS A 120 5.61 5.34 -10.65
CA LYS A 120 6.50 6.47 -11.01
C LYS A 120 7.93 6.32 -10.50
N SER A 121 8.25 5.22 -9.85
CA SER A 121 9.59 4.98 -9.33
C SER A 121 10.60 4.79 -10.46
N CYS A 122 11.76 5.41 -10.35
CA CYS A 122 12.92 5.17 -11.22
C CYS A 122 14.20 5.26 -10.38
N PRO A 123 15.35 4.79 -10.89
CA PRO A 123 16.61 4.81 -10.13
C PRO A 123 17.02 6.20 -9.65
N GLU A 124 16.79 7.23 -10.47
CA GLU A 124 17.14 8.62 -10.16
C GLU A 124 16.18 9.29 -9.18
N LYS A 125 14.97 8.76 -9.09
CA LYS A 125 13.91 9.25 -8.19
C LYS A 125 13.08 8.10 -7.67
N PRO A 126 13.63 7.33 -6.73
CA PRO A 126 12.91 6.18 -6.18
C PRO A 126 11.68 6.61 -5.38
N ARG A 127 10.57 5.94 -5.65
CA ARG A 127 9.28 6.13 -4.96
C ARG A 127 8.78 4.79 -4.50
N HIS A 128 8.47 4.71 -3.23
CA HIS A 128 8.07 3.47 -2.59
C HIS A 128 6.71 3.61 -1.89
N ARG A 129 6.15 2.47 -1.57
CA ARG A 129 5.04 2.32 -0.65
C ARG A 129 5.42 1.34 0.43
N LEU A 130 5.35 1.78 1.67
CA LEU A 130 5.55 0.95 2.86
C LEU A 130 4.19 0.51 3.38
N ILE A 131 4.07 -0.79 3.69
CA ILE A 131 2.85 -1.39 4.23
C ILE A 131 3.23 -2.16 5.48
N ILE A 132 2.55 -1.86 6.59
CA ILE A 132 2.78 -2.45 7.91
C ILE A 132 1.47 -3.08 8.40
N PRO A 133 1.43 -4.39 8.70
CA PRO A 133 0.26 -5.01 9.29
C PRO A 133 0.11 -4.56 10.76
N LEU A 134 -1.13 -4.40 11.19
CA LEU A 134 -1.47 -4.17 12.59
C LEU A 134 -1.98 -5.47 13.21
N ASP A 135 -1.66 -5.69 14.46
CA ASP A 135 -2.08 -6.86 15.24
C ASP A 135 -3.58 -6.84 15.59
N ARG A 136 -4.21 -5.66 15.49
CA ARG A 136 -5.63 -5.47 15.74
C ARG A 136 -6.28 -4.49 14.74
N GLU A 137 -7.58 -4.50 14.75
CA GLU A 137 -8.38 -3.46 14.09
C GLU A 137 -8.23 -2.14 14.84
N VAL A 138 -8.04 -1.05 14.10
CA VAL A 138 -7.94 0.31 14.64
C VAL A 138 -8.98 1.21 14.02
N SER A 139 -9.50 2.16 14.81
CA SER A 139 -10.40 3.20 14.32
C SER A 139 -9.70 4.11 13.32
N GLN A 140 -10.46 4.93 12.61
CA GLN A 140 -9.89 5.90 11.68
C GLN A 140 -9.02 6.94 12.39
N GLU A 141 -9.39 7.34 13.60
CA GLU A 141 -8.63 8.32 14.39
C GLU A 141 -7.30 7.71 14.87
N GLU A 142 -7.33 6.49 15.41
CA GLU A 142 -6.13 5.74 15.80
C GLU A 142 -5.21 5.54 14.58
N TYR A 143 -5.77 5.13 13.43
CA TYR A 143 -5.01 4.97 12.19
C TYR A 143 -4.27 6.26 11.80
N GLN A 144 -4.96 7.41 11.85
CA GLN A 144 -4.34 8.69 11.52
C GLN A 144 -3.21 9.06 12.49
N ALA A 145 -3.39 8.79 13.77
CA ALA A 145 -2.36 9.04 14.79
C ALA A 145 -1.13 8.16 14.58
N ILE A 146 -1.34 6.85 14.38
CA ILE A 146 -0.26 5.88 14.15
C ILE A 146 0.48 6.21 12.82
N ALA A 147 -0.26 6.47 11.74
CA ALA A 147 0.34 6.78 10.45
C ALA A 147 1.17 8.06 10.49
N ARG A 148 0.69 9.13 11.15
CA ARG A 148 1.44 10.38 11.32
C ARG A 148 2.69 10.16 12.17
N LYS A 149 2.59 9.39 13.25
CA LYS A 149 3.74 9.08 14.10
C LYS A 149 4.81 8.33 13.30
N ALA A 150 4.42 7.25 12.61
CA ALA A 150 5.33 6.48 11.78
C ALA A 150 5.96 7.31 10.65
N ALA A 151 5.18 8.13 9.97
CA ALA A 151 5.70 9.05 8.94
C ALA A 151 6.71 10.05 9.53
N GLY A 152 6.39 10.65 10.68
CA GLY A 152 7.30 11.59 11.35
C GLY A 152 8.61 10.92 11.80
N ASP A 153 8.56 9.71 12.37
CA ASP A 153 9.75 8.97 12.80
C ASP A 153 10.65 8.56 11.61
N LEU A 154 10.04 8.34 10.44
CA LEU A 154 10.72 7.98 9.19
C LEU A 154 11.08 9.19 8.32
N ASN A 155 10.80 10.42 8.75
CA ASN A 155 10.97 11.66 7.97
C ASN A 155 10.31 11.58 6.58
N ILE A 156 9.10 11.01 6.52
CA ILE A 156 8.27 10.98 5.31
C ILE A 156 7.37 12.22 5.32
N ASP A 157 7.41 13.02 4.24
CA ASP A 157 6.56 14.19 4.03
C ASP A 157 5.12 13.83 3.62
#